data_c11b515747b30a8ba2f56565b2ab0f84
#
_entry.id   c11b515747b30a8ba2f56565b2ab0f84
#
_cell.length_a   1.000
_cell.length_b   1.000
_cell.length_c   1.000
_cell.angle_alpha   90.00
_cell.angle_beta   90.00
_cell.angle_gamma   90.00
#
_symmetry.space_group_name_H-M   'P 1'
#
loop_
_entity.id
_entity.type
_entity.pdbx_description
1 polymer ?
#
loop_
_entity_poly.entity_id
_entity_poly.type
_entity_poly.pdbx_seq_one_letter_code
_entity_poly.pdbx_strand_id
1 'polypeptide(L)'
;MRRKHVLSLLMLSMGVALLIAATTVGVASSANAKVSSAKALKGGVLHIAQSAGAFDTLDPGLAYVTNDWEVLYSTGLNLVNFPNKAGQAGSQLFPEAAKSFPTISKSGTTVTFHLRSGLRFNDGSPVTAASYQRAWERILSPKMYAQYGIFDQLNKMVVGAQAFTDGKAQHISGISAKGLTLTFHLTKPNPTFVSILGMQWFNAVKPNMKYSKVSSGILKYPSAGPYYIATNEPGRTVVLKRNKFYHGPRLANPNEIVINSFPNSNGESALLQIEKNQLDFDMGGIPADDVAKVAKTYGAPNSGQFHVGGQACIIWEAFNNAKAPTDNVDVRKALNYAIGRTPIIHLLGPYAGNPSDQILVNGLPGYKKFSAYGNFPNFAKAKAVGGNALKGAPALNIYYNQASNFRTNEAQFEKAQLAHIGLTANLEPSNPTDY
;
A
#
# COMPACT_ATOMS: atom_id res chain seq x y z
N MET A 1 62.09 -19.40 65.89
CA MET A 1 61.83 -20.86 66.03
C MET A 1 60.48 -21.21 65.36
N ARG A 2 60.60 -22.04 64.30
CA ARG A 2 59.63 -23.12 63.93
C ARG A 2 58.16 -22.74 63.87
N ARG A 3 57.32 -23.11 62.89
CA ARG A 3 57.37 -24.15 61.84
C ARG A 3 56.37 -23.79 60.75
N LYS A 4 56.70 -24.20 59.53
CA LYS A 4 55.88 -24.22 58.34
C LYS A 4 54.65 -25.10 58.55
N HIS A 5 53.46 -24.69 58.12
CA HIS A 5 52.44 -25.61 57.64
C HIS A 5 51.92 -25.12 56.31
N VAL A 6 52.21 -25.94 55.32
CA VAL A 6 51.63 -25.92 53.98
C VAL A 6 50.26 -26.47 54.11
N LEU A 7 49.23 -25.67 53.71
CA LEU A 7 47.91 -26.17 53.50
C LEU A 7 47.62 -26.07 52.01
N SER A 8 47.51 -27.22 51.38
CA SER A 8 47.07 -27.42 50.01
C SER A 8 45.65 -26.92 49.84
N LEU A 9 45.43 -25.89 49.02
CA LEU A 9 44.09 -25.55 48.56
C LEU A 9 43.80 -26.40 47.32
N LEU A 10 42.92 -27.38 47.48
CA LEU A 10 42.24 -28.01 46.34
C LEU A 10 41.39 -26.97 45.66
N MET A 11 41.75 -26.57 44.46
CA MET A 11 40.84 -25.87 43.59
C MET A 11 39.82 -26.82 43.01
N LEU A 12 38.61 -26.74 43.53
CA LEU A 12 37.45 -27.38 42.95
C LEU A 12 37.01 -26.49 41.78
N SER A 13 37.43 -26.84 40.55
CA SER A 13 36.97 -26.23 39.32
C SER A 13 35.51 -26.63 39.04
N MET A 14 34.58 -25.84 39.53
CA MET A 14 33.18 -25.93 39.13
C MET A 14 33.08 -25.32 37.73
N GLY A 15 33.11 -26.16 36.69
CA GLY A 15 32.83 -25.81 35.33
C GLY A 15 31.38 -25.40 35.23
N VAL A 16 31.14 -24.07 35.16
CA VAL A 16 29.86 -23.53 34.72
C VAL A 16 29.82 -23.72 33.20
N ALA A 17 29.19 -24.82 32.78
CA ALA A 17 28.80 -24.99 31.41
C ALA A 17 27.71 -23.92 31.08
N LEU A 18 28.12 -22.80 30.49
CA LEU A 18 27.22 -21.89 29.84
C LEU A 18 26.58 -22.64 28.65
N LEU A 19 25.40 -23.18 28.85
CA LEU A 19 24.52 -23.55 27.73
C LEU A 19 24.15 -22.25 27.02
N ILE A 20 24.89 -21.89 25.98
CA ILE A 20 24.44 -20.96 24.97
C ILE A 20 23.35 -21.71 24.21
N ALA A 21 22.10 -21.58 24.65
CA ALA A 21 20.97 -21.89 23.80
C ALA A 21 21.00 -20.90 22.63
N ALA A 22 21.64 -21.30 21.54
CA ALA A 22 21.46 -20.67 20.26
C ALA A 22 19.97 -20.84 19.91
N THR A 23 19.16 -19.89 20.31
CA THR A 23 17.84 -19.71 19.72
C THR A 23 18.08 -19.30 18.28
N THR A 24 18.20 -20.30 17.42
CA THR A 24 17.95 -20.10 16.00
C THR A 24 16.54 -19.54 15.92
N VAL A 25 16.44 -18.23 15.78
CA VAL A 25 15.22 -17.62 15.28
C VAL A 25 15.05 -18.20 13.87
N GLY A 26 14.38 -19.33 13.82
CA GLY A 26 13.92 -19.89 12.56
C GLY A 26 13.13 -18.81 11.89
N VAL A 27 13.63 -18.37 10.73
CA VAL A 27 12.77 -17.69 9.74
C VAL A 27 11.58 -18.60 9.63
N ALA A 28 10.44 -18.18 10.20
CA ALA A 28 9.18 -18.87 10.02
C ALA A 28 8.92 -18.81 8.51
N SER A 29 9.36 -19.86 7.81
CA SER A 29 8.76 -20.22 6.55
C SER A 29 7.28 -20.16 6.81
N SER A 30 6.57 -19.36 6.03
CA SER A 30 5.12 -19.30 6.06
C SER A 30 4.61 -20.74 5.99
N ALA A 31 4.40 -21.34 7.16
CA ALA A 31 3.67 -22.58 7.26
C ALA A 31 2.35 -22.27 6.56
N ASN A 32 2.09 -22.98 5.47
CA ASN A 32 0.77 -23.08 4.89
C ASN A 32 -0.14 -23.65 6.00
N ALA A 33 -0.64 -22.77 6.86
CA ALA A 33 -1.76 -23.08 7.68
C ALA A 33 -2.82 -23.56 6.71
N LYS A 34 -3.15 -24.84 6.73
CA LYS A 34 -4.35 -25.35 6.10
C LYS A 34 -5.49 -24.58 6.75
N VAL A 35 -5.83 -23.44 6.15
CA VAL A 35 -7.12 -22.80 6.43
C VAL A 35 -8.10 -23.90 6.13
N SER A 36 -8.71 -24.43 7.17
CA SER A 36 -9.85 -25.32 7.03
C SER A 36 -10.76 -24.66 6.02
N SER A 37 -11.03 -25.32 4.90
CA SER A 37 -11.91 -24.81 3.85
C SER A 37 -13.34 -24.88 4.39
N ALA A 38 -13.65 -24.04 5.37
CA ALA A 38 -15.01 -23.73 5.72
C ALA A 38 -15.67 -23.29 4.42
N LYS A 39 -16.71 -24.02 4.01
CA LYS A 39 -17.46 -23.70 2.78
C LYS A 39 -17.87 -22.25 2.89
N ALA A 40 -17.30 -21.41 2.01
CA ALA A 40 -17.54 -19.98 2.06
C ALA A 40 -19.04 -19.71 2.02
N LEU A 41 -19.56 -19.06 3.03
CA LEU A 41 -20.98 -18.72 3.13
C LEU A 41 -21.31 -17.77 1.97
N LYS A 42 -22.43 -18.04 1.28
CA LYS A 42 -22.95 -17.19 0.22
C LYS A 42 -24.19 -16.46 0.71
N GLY A 43 -24.29 -15.19 0.39
CA GLY A 43 -25.44 -14.37 0.81
C GLY A 43 -25.12 -13.52 2.03
N GLY A 44 -26.16 -12.94 2.63
CA GLY A 44 -26.05 -12.07 3.78
C GLY A 44 -25.46 -10.70 3.49
N VAL A 45 -25.24 -9.94 4.54
CA VAL A 45 -24.62 -8.61 4.56
C VAL A 45 -23.31 -8.70 5.33
N LEU A 46 -22.26 -8.11 4.81
CA LEU A 46 -20.98 -7.96 5.51
C LEU A 46 -20.88 -6.52 6.02
N HIS A 47 -20.72 -6.36 7.33
CA HIS A 47 -20.58 -5.06 7.99
C HIS A 47 -19.10 -4.77 8.28
N ILE A 48 -18.58 -3.71 7.69
CA ILE A 48 -17.16 -3.34 7.77
C ILE A 48 -17.03 -1.96 8.41
N ALA A 49 -16.06 -1.79 9.29
CA ALA A 49 -15.58 -0.49 9.72
C ALA A 49 -14.45 0.01 8.81
N GLN A 50 -14.43 1.31 8.55
CA GLN A 50 -13.29 2.05 8.01
C GLN A 50 -12.81 3.00 9.09
N SER A 51 -11.87 2.56 9.92
CA SER A 51 -11.34 3.31 11.06
C SER A 51 -10.03 4.06 10.77
N ALA A 52 -9.29 3.67 9.72
CA ALA A 52 -8.01 4.28 9.33
C ALA A 52 -8.12 5.62 8.60
N GLY A 53 -9.21 6.33 8.76
CA GLY A 53 -9.50 7.59 8.08
C GLY A 53 -10.67 7.49 7.12
N ALA A 54 -11.05 8.60 6.50
CA ALA A 54 -12.11 8.63 5.49
C ALA A 54 -11.58 8.13 4.13
N PHE A 55 -12.49 7.73 3.26
CA PHE A 55 -12.19 7.61 1.84
C PHE A 55 -11.89 9.00 1.27
N ASP A 56 -10.86 9.10 0.43
CA ASP A 56 -10.57 10.31 -0.33
C ASP A 56 -11.64 10.47 -1.42
N THR A 57 -11.72 9.52 -2.32
CA THR A 57 -12.79 9.44 -3.32
C THR A 57 -12.91 8.03 -3.89
N LEU A 58 -14.12 7.62 -4.22
CA LEU A 58 -14.34 6.36 -4.91
C LEU A 58 -14.49 6.52 -6.44
N ASP A 59 -14.19 7.68 -6.99
CA ASP A 59 -14.07 7.89 -8.43
C ASP A 59 -12.74 7.31 -8.94
N PRO A 60 -12.74 6.28 -9.81
CA PRO A 60 -11.51 5.63 -10.24
C PRO A 60 -10.52 6.57 -10.95
N GLY A 61 -10.98 7.70 -11.51
CA GLY A 61 -10.10 8.70 -12.12
C GLY A 61 -9.41 9.64 -11.13
N LEU A 62 -9.76 9.58 -9.85
CA LEU A 62 -9.25 10.47 -8.80
C LEU A 62 -8.74 9.72 -7.56
N ALA A 63 -9.19 8.50 -7.34
CA ALA A 63 -8.81 7.68 -6.18
C ALA A 63 -7.30 7.46 -6.12
N TYR A 64 -6.68 7.77 -4.98
CA TYR A 64 -5.24 7.69 -4.82
C TYR A 64 -4.80 6.90 -3.58
N VAL A 65 -5.61 6.87 -2.53
CA VAL A 65 -5.26 6.19 -1.29
C VAL A 65 -5.63 4.71 -1.30
N THR A 66 -4.94 3.91 -0.50
CA THR A 66 -5.10 2.44 -0.46
C THR A 66 -6.53 2.02 -0.15
N ASN A 67 -7.19 2.69 0.80
CA ASN A 67 -8.56 2.37 1.21
C ASN A 67 -9.56 2.51 0.07
N ASP A 68 -9.42 3.56 -0.77
CA ASP A 68 -10.24 3.74 -1.96
C ASP A 68 -10.04 2.57 -2.94
N TRP A 69 -8.78 2.16 -3.12
CA TRP A 69 -8.43 1.09 -4.04
C TRP A 69 -8.95 -0.28 -3.61
N GLU A 70 -9.11 -0.53 -2.32
CA GLU A 70 -9.74 -1.76 -1.81
C GLU A 70 -11.21 -1.84 -2.25
N VAL A 71 -11.94 -0.71 -2.17
CA VAL A 71 -13.31 -0.62 -2.68
C VAL A 71 -13.33 -0.72 -4.20
N LEU A 72 -12.43 -0.01 -4.90
CA LEU A 72 -12.33 -0.04 -6.35
C LEU A 72 -11.90 -1.42 -6.88
N TYR A 73 -11.09 -2.16 -6.15
CA TYR A 73 -10.78 -3.55 -6.46
C TYR A 73 -12.06 -4.41 -6.46
N SER A 74 -12.96 -4.16 -5.51
CA SER A 74 -14.22 -4.90 -5.42
C SER A 74 -15.26 -4.49 -6.46
N THR A 75 -15.22 -3.24 -6.95
CA THR A 75 -16.24 -2.69 -7.86
C THR A 75 -15.77 -2.54 -9.30
N GLY A 76 -14.48 -2.40 -9.53
CA GLY A 76 -13.89 -2.20 -10.85
C GLY A 76 -13.69 -3.50 -11.63
N LEU A 77 -13.38 -3.36 -12.92
CA LEU A 77 -12.99 -4.45 -13.82
C LEU A 77 -11.80 -4.00 -14.66
N ASN A 78 -10.63 -4.53 -14.36
CA ASN A 78 -9.40 -4.24 -15.09
C ASN A 78 -9.19 -5.19 -16.29
N LEU A 79 -8.34 -4.81 -17.25
CA LEU A 79 -7.90 -5.68 -18.35
C LEU A 79 -7.15 -6.90 -17.80
N VAL A 80 -6.20 -6.64 -16.92
CA VAL A 80 -5.44 -7.60 -16.12
C VAL A 80 -5.53 -7.16 -14.67
N ASN A 81 -5.41 -8.09 -13.73
CA ASN A 81 -5.52 -7.77 -12.31
C ASN A 81 -4.56 -8.62 -11.49
N PHE A 82 -4.32 -8.22 -10.24
CA PHE A 82 -3.59 -9.01 -9.28
C PHE A 82 -4.57 -9.87 -8.45
N PRO A 83 -4.26 -11.15 -8.20
CA PRO A 83 -5.15 -12.00 -7.42
C PRO A 83 -5.08 -11.62 -5.94
N ASN A 84 -6.20 -11.75 -5.22
CA ASN A 84 -6.21 -11.63 -3.76
C ASN A 84 -5.57 -12.89 -3.13
N LYS A 85 -4.25 -12.91 -3.11
CA LYS A 85 -3.42 -14.00 -2.55
C LYS A 85 -2.25 -13.43 -1.78
N ALA A 86 -1.84 -14.11 -0.72
CA ALA A 86 -0.67 -13.72 0.07
C ALA A 86 0.64 -14.04 -0.66
N GLY A 87 1.70 -13.29 -0.33
CA GLY A 87 3.06 -13.49 -0.80
C GLY A 87 3.23 -13.33 -2.31
N GLN A 88 4.22 -14.03 -2.87
CA GLN A 88 4.57 -13.92 -4.29
C GLN A 88 3.40 -14.25 -5.24
N ALA A 89 2.49 -15.14 -4.84
CA ALA A 89 1.31 -15.46 -5.65
C ALA A 89 0.39 -14.27 -5.87
N GLY A 90 0.35 -13.31 -4.92
CA GLY A 90 -0.41 -12.06 -5.03
C GLY A 90 0.19 -11.05 -6.02
N SER A 91 1.48 -11.18 -6.36
CA SER A 91 2.15 -10.31 -7.33
C SER A 91 2.07 -10.80 -8.77
N GLN A 92 1.41 -11.93 -9.02
CA GLN A 92 1.29 -12.52 -10.34
C GLN A 92 0.01 -12.02 -11.03
N LEU A 93 0.16 -11.26 -12.10
CA LEU A 93 -0.97 -10.80 -12.91
C LEU A 93 -1.76 -11.96 -13.49
N PHE A 94 -3.07 -11.77 -13.63
CA PHE A 94 -3.94 -12.64 -14.42
C PHE A 94 -4.81 -11.81 -15.37
N PRO A 95 -5.20 -12.35 -16.54
CA PRO A 95 -6.16 -11.70 -17.43
C PRO A 95 -7.55 -11.73 -16.80
N GLU A 96 -8.19 -10.55 -16.61
CA GLU A 96 -9.54 -10.47 -16.05
C GLU A 96 -10.57 -10.14 -17.13
N ALA A 97 -10.67 -8.91 -17.60
CA ALA A 97 -11.53 -8.55 -18.72
C ALA A 97 -10.93 -8.99 -20.07
N ALA A 98 -9.62 -9.04 -20.18
CA ALA A 98 -8.93 -9.57 -21.34
C ALA A 98 -9.07 -11.12 -21.40
N LYS A 99 -9.17 -11.68 -22.61
CA LYS A 99 -9.20 -13.14 -22.83
C LYS A 99 -7.89 -13.79 -22.41
N SER A 100 -6.76 -13.12 -22.68
CA SER A 100 -5.39 -13.53 -22.42
C SER A 100 -4.53 -12.31 -22.14
N PHE A 101 -3.26 -12.50 -21.80
CA PHE A 101 -2.28 -11.43 -21.88
C PHE A 101 -2.22 -10.85 -23.29
N PRO A 102 -1.82 -9.56 -23.44
CA PRO A 102 -1.83 -8.91 -24.74
C PRO A 102 -0.79 -9.48 -25.70
N THR A 103 -1.04 -9.31 -26.98
CA THR A 103 -0.01 -9.44 -28.01
C THR A 103 0.84 -8.16 -28.00
N ILE A 104 2.16 -8.33 -27.96
CA ILE A 104 3.13 -7.24 -28.03
C ILE A 104 3.92 -7.35 -29.32
N SER A 105 4.04 -6.25 -30.08
CA SER A 105 4.82 -6.23 -31.33
C SER A 105 6.30 -6.51 -31.07
N LYS A 106 7.04 -6.91 -32.12
CA LYS A 106 8.50 -7.13 -32.03
C LYS A 106 9.26 -5.86 -31.59
N SER A 107 8.76 -4.67 -31.93
CA SER A 107 9.31 -3.39 -31.46
C SER A 107 9.01 -3.10 -29.99
N GLY A 108 8.12 -3.85 -29.33
CA GLY A 108 7.68 -3.60 -27.97
C GLY A 108 6.78 -2.36 -27.80
N THR A 109 6.40 -1.70 -28.90
CA THR A 109 5.67 -0.40 -28.86
C THR A 109 4.19 -0.52 -29.18
N THR A 110 3.70 -1.66 -29.65
CA THR A 110 2.27 -1.89 -29.86
C THR A 110 1.80 -3.02 -28.97
N VAL A 111 0.79 -2.74 -28.13
CA VAL A 111 0.22 -3.67 -27.15
C VAL A 111 -1.27 -3.82 -27.43
N THR A 112 -1.71 -5.04 -27.81
CA THR A 112 -3.10 -5.30 -28.20
C THR A 112 -3.76 -6.28 -27.28
N PHE A 113 -4.90 -5.90 -26.71
CA PHE A 113 -5.78 -6.72 -25.91
C PHE A 113 -7.05 -7.10 -26.67
N HIS A 114 -7.51 -8.32 -26.45
CA HIS A 114 -8.82 -8.80 -26.88
C HIS A 114 -9.67 -9.04 -25.63
N LEU A 115 -10.80 -8.36 -25.52
CA LEU A 115 -11.71 -8.51 -24.38
C LEU A 115 -12.54 -9.78 -24.49
N ARG A 116 -12.97 -10.31 -23.35
CA ARG A 116 -13.99 -11.36 -23.28
C ARG A 116 -15.32 -10.78 -23.77
N SER A 117 -16.10 -11.59 -24.46
CA SER A 117 -17.47 -11.24 -24.84
C SER A 117 -18.41 -11.29 -23.62
N GLY A 118 -19.52 -10.57 -23.70
CA GLY A 118 -20.57 -10.62 -22.69
C GLY A 118 -20.32 -9.86 -21.39
N LEU A 119 -19.17 -9.16 -21.24
CA LEU A 119 -18.92 -8.30 -20.08
C LEU A 119 -19.93 -7.16 -20.02
N ARG A 120 -20.46 -6.91 -18.81
CA ARG A 120 -21.48 -5.88 -18.59
C ARG A 120 -21.22 -5.09 -17.31
N PHE A 121 -21.61 -3.83 -17.33
CA PHE A 121 -21.80 -3.04 -16.12
C PHE A 121 -23.02 -3.52 -15.32
N ASN A 122 -23.13 -3.11 -14.06
CA ASN A 122 -24.27 -3.47 -13.19
C ASN A 122 -25.64 -2.93 -13.69
N ASP A 123 -25.64 -1.94 -14.58
CA ASP A 123 -26.83 -1.44 -15.26
C ASP A 123 -27.21 -2.26 -16.53
N GLY A 124 -26.46 -3.32 -16.81
CA GLY A 124 -26.66 -4.20 -17.96
C GLY A 124 -26.01 -3.72 -19.27
N SER A 125 -25.47 -2.50 -19.31
CA SER A 125 -24.81 -1.98 -20.52
C SER A 125 -23.47 -2.71 -20.78
N PRO A 126 -23.04 -2.85 -22.05
CA PRO A 126 -21.85 -3.61 -22.38
C PRO A 126 -20.57 -2.90 -22.00
N VAL A 127 -19.55 -3.69 -21.57
CA VAL A 127 -18.16 -3.25 -21.46
C VAL A 127 -17.46 -3.52 -22.80
N THR A 128 -16.81 -2.49 -23.34
CA THR A 128 -16.11 -2.54 -24.63
C THR A 128 -14.72 -1.93 -24.50
N ALA A 129 -13.92 -1.99 -25.57
CA ALA A 129 -12.60 -1.34 -25.60
C ALA A 129 -12.68 0.18 -25.31
N ALA A 130 -13.77 0.83 -25.73
CA ALA A 130 -13.99 2.26 -25.45
C ALA A 130 -14.15 2.55 -23.93
N SER A 131 -14.55 1.56 -23.13
CA SER A 131 -14.62 1.70 -21.68
C SER A 131 -13.26 1.93 -21.04
N TYR A 132 -12.22 1.29 -21.56
CA TYR A 132 -10.84 1.45 -21.10
C TYR A 132 -10.16 2.67 -21.71
N GLN A 133 -10.43 3.00 -22.97
CA GLN A 133 -10.00 4.27 -23.56
C GLN A 133 -10.52 5.44 -22.72
N ARG A 134 -11.79 5.40 -22.32
CA ARG A 134 -12.38 6.45 -21.49
C ARG A 134 -11.73 6.54 -20.11
N ALA A 135 -11.33 5.42 -19.49
CA ALA A 135 -10.60 5.43 -18.22
C ALA A 135 -9.28 6.20 -18.37
N TRP A 136 -8.48 5.92 -19.40
CA TRP A 136 -7.25 6.64 -19.71
C TRP A 136 -7.49 8.13 -19.95
N GLU A 137 -8.49 8.48 -20.74
CA GLU A 137 -8.84 9.87 -21.02
C GLU A 137 -9.30 10.61 -19.76
N ARG A 138 -9.94 9.92 -18.80
CA ARG A 138 -10.34 10.56 -17.55
C ARG A 138 -9.15 10.90 -16.67
N ILE A 139 -8.23 9.97 -16.41
CA ILE A 139 -7.09 10.22 -15.53
C ILE A 139 -6.12 11.28 -16.09
N LEU A 140 -6.02 11.44 -17.41
CA LEU A 140 -5.11 12.37 -18.06
C LEU A 140 -5.78 13.69 -18.49
N SER A 141 -7.08 13.84 -18.30
CA SER A 141 -7.80 15.01 -18.77
C SER A 141 -7.57 16.23 -17.87
N PRO A 142 -7.26 17.41 -18.43
CA PRO A 142 -7.24 18.67 -17.68
C PRO A 142 -8.62 19.07 -17.16
N LYS A 143 -9.68 18.32 -17.52
CA LYS A 143 -11.05 18.51 -17.04
C LYS A 143 -11.33 17.73 -15.73
N MET A 144 -10.38 16.97 -15.23
CA MET A 144 -10.46 16.33 -13.89
C MET A 144 -9.99 17.30 -12.80
N TYR A 145 -10.38 17.04 -11.55
CA TYR A 145 -10.05 17.90 -10.40
C TYR A 145 -8.57 17.96 -10.11
N ALA A 146 -7.91 16.82 -10.08
CA ALA A 146 -6.50 16.72 -9.78
C ALA A 146 -5.80 15.84 -10.81
N GLN A 147 -4.52 16.15 -11.03
CA GLN A 147 -3.59 15.29 -11.76
C GLN A 147 -2.42 14.98 -10.81
N TYR A 148 -2.22 13.71 -10.52
CA TYR A 148 -1.12 13.28 -9.68
C TYR A 148 0.19 13.22 -10.48
N GLY A 149 1.32 13.48 -9.83
CA GLY A 149 2.63 13.54 -10.50
C GLY A 149 3.02 12.26 -11.25
N ILE A 150 2.47 11.09 -10.87
CA ILE A 150 2.65 9.85 -11.64
C ILE A 150 2.06 9.95 -13.05
N PHE A 151 1.06 10.78 -13.26
CA PHE A 151 0.44 10.97 -14.58
C PHE A 151 1.37 11.66 -15.59
N ASP A 152 2.37 12.41 -15.14
CA ASP A 152 3.43 12.93 -15.99
C ASP A 152 4.22 11.81 -16.68
N GLN A 153 4.37 10.67 -16.05
CA GLN A 153 4.99 9.50 -16.66
C GLN A 153 4.03 8.82 -17.65
N LEU A 154 2.76 8.71 -17.30
CA LEU A 154 1.73 8.15 -18.17
C LEU A 154 1.54 8.97 -19.44
N ASN A 155 1.59 10.32 -19.34
CA ASN A 155 1.54 11.25 -20.49
C ASN A 155 2.64 10.99 -21.51
N LYS A 156 3.83 10.60 -21.02
CA LYS A 156 5.00 10.32 -21.88
C LYS A 156 5.02 8.89 -22.41
N MET A 157 4.15 8.03 -21.91
CA MET A 157 4.18 6.59 -22.19
C MET A 157 3.38 6.22 -23.44
N VAL A 158 2.23 6.83 -23.66
CA VAL A 158 1.32 6.54 -24.77
C VAL A 158 1.37 7.67 -25.82
N VAL A 159 1.44 7.31 -27.09
CA VAL A 159 1.48 8.29 -28.18
C VAL A 159 0.26 9.21 -28.12
N GLY A 160 0.49 10.53 -28.19
CA GLY A 160 -0.54 11.56 -28.17
C GLY A 160 -1.16 11.84 -26.79
N ALA A 161 -0.76 11.13 -25.73
CA ALA A 161 -1.29 11.38 -24.38
C ALA A 161 -0.93 12.78 -23.87
N GLN A 162 0.30 13.26 -24.10
CA GLN A 162 0.70 14.61 -23.73
C GLN A 162 -0.14 15.69 -24.44
N ALA A 163 -0.38 15.56 -25.75
CA ALA A 163 -1.21 16.51 -26.50
C ALA A 163 -2.66 16.55 -25.99
N PHE A 164 -3.17 15.38 -25.54
CA PHE A 164 -4.50 15.30 -24.90
C PHE A 164 -4.50 16.02 -23.55
N THR A 165 -3.50 15.79 -22.70
CA THR A 165 -3.37 16.43 -21.38
C THR A 165 -3.21 17.94 -21.51
N ASP A 166 -2.47 18.41 -22.52
CA ASP A 166 -2.32 19.84 -22.82
C ASP A 166 -3.61 20.48 -23.40
N GLY A 167 -4.67 19.70 -23.62
CA GLY A 167 -5.92 20.17 -24.24
C GLY A 167 -5.83 20.41 -25.75
N LYS A 168 -4.73 19.98 -26.40
CA LYS A 168 -4.48 20.14 -27.85
C LYS A 168 -5.12 19.05 -28.70
N ALA A 169 -5.62 17.98 -28.07
CA ALA A 169 -6.31 16.87 -28.72
C ALA A 169 -7.56 16.48 -27.94
N GLN A 170 -8.58 15.99 -28.65
CA GLN A 170 -9.83 15.54 -28.03
C GLN A 170 -9.74 14.09 -27.53
N HIS A 171 -8.82 13.31 -28.09
CA HIS A 171 -8.59 11.90 -27.75
C HIS A 171 -7.09 11.60 -27.76
N ILE A 172 -6.71 10.54 -27.03
CA ILE A 172 -5.33 10.02 -27.03
C ILE A 172 -5.12 9.21 -28.30
N SER A 173 -4.37 9.76 -29.28
CA SER A 173 -4.21 9.14 -30.61
C SER A 173 -3.55 7.76 -30.59
N GLY A 174 -2.74 7.47 -29.56
CA GLY A 174 -2.10 6.16 -29.35
C GLY A 174 -3.03 5.09 -28.75
N ILE A 175 -4.30 5.38 -28.50
CA ILE A 175 -5.27 4.40 -28.02
C ILE A 175 -6.33 4.15 -29.08
N SER A 176 -6.41 2.92 -29.59
CA SER A 176 -7.44 2.51 -30.56
C SER A 176 -8.39 1.52 -29.92
N ALA A 177 -9.67 1.87 -29.85
CA ALA A 177 -10.74 1.07 -29.28
C ALA A 177 -11.77 0.68 -30.35
N LYS A 178 -11.75 -0.57 -30.81
CA LYS A 178 -12.67 -1.10 -31.86
C LYS A 178 -13.38 -2.34 -31.34
N GLY A 179 -14.68 -2.19 -30.99
CA GLY A 179 -15.47 -3.28 -30.43
C GLY A 179 -14.85 -3.87 -29.17
N LEU A 180 -14.33 -5.07 -29.23
CA LEU A 180 -13.64 -5.78 -28.15
C LEU A 180 -12.12 -5.76 -28.27
N THR A 181 -11.55 -5.06 -29.23
CA THR A 181 -10.10 -4.94 -29.43
C THR A 181 -9.62 -3.56 -28.97
N LEU A 182 -8.66 -3.56 -28.04
CA LEU A 182 -8.01 -2.38 -27.51
C LEU A 182 -6.52 -2.42 -27.84
N THR A 183 -6.02 -1.43 -28.53
CA THR A 183 -4.60 -1.31 -28.90
C THR A 183 -4.00 -0.04 -28.34
N PHE A 184 -2.83 -0.18 -27.73
CA PHE A 184 -2.00 0.93 -27.27
C PHE A 184 -0.76 1.04 -28.16
N HIS A 185 -0.44 2.25 -28.59
CA HIS A 185 0.83 2.60 -29.22
C HIS A 185 1.68 3.37 -28.20
N LEU A 186 2.77 2.77 -27.77
CA LEU A 186 3.69 3.34 -26.79
C LEU A 186 4.76 4.18 -27.50
N THR A 187 5.23 5.24 -26.84
CA THR A 187 6.31 6.10 -27.34
C THR A 187 7.65 5.37 -27.38
N LYS A 188 7.85 4.39 -26.51
CA LYS A 188 9.00 3.48 -26.43
C LYS A 188 8.60 2.16 -25.77
N PRO A 189 9.36 1.07 -25.97
CA PRO A 189 9.12 -0.19 -25.29
C PRO A 189 9.09 -0.01 -23.77
N ASN A 190 8.07 -0.59 -23.12
CA ASN A 190 7.93 -0.52 -21.67
C ASN A 190 7.51 -1.89 -21.10
N PRO A 191 8.44 -2.64 -20.47
CA PRO A 191 8.15 -3.97 -19.94
C PRO A 191 7.15 -3.95 -18.77
N THR A 192 6.98 -2.82 -18.08
CA THR A 192 6.04 -2.69 -16.95
C THR A 192 4.65 -2.22 -17.35
N PHE A 193 4.42 -1.89 -18.63
CA PHE A 193 3.16 -1.32 -19.10
C PHE A 193 1.95 -2.18 -18.74
N VAL A 194 2.05 -3.50 -18.95
CA VAL A 194 0.95 -4.43 -18.65
C VAL A 194 0.64 -4.46 -17.15
N SER A 195 1.66 -4.39 -16.28
CA SER A 195 1.49 -4.35 -14.83
C SER A 195 0.82 -3.06 -14.36
N ILE A 196 1.13 -1.94 -15.00
CA ILE A 196 0.50 -0.64 -14.73
C ILE A 196 -1.01 -0.71 -14.96
N LEU A 197 -1.47 -1.46 -15.98
CA LEU A 197 -2.90 -1.62 -16.27
C LEU A 197 -3.66 -2.43 -15.22
N GLY A 198 -2.98 -3.06 -14.25
CA GLY A 198 -3.57 -3.67 -13.06
C GLY A 198 -3.93 -2.67 -11.96
N MET A 199 -3.56 -1.39 -12.09
CA MET A 199 -3.92 -0.35 -11.14
C MET A 199 -5.39 0.05 -11.27
N GLN A 200 -6.02 0.45 -10.16
CA GLN A 200 -7.46 0.69 -10.12
C GLN A 200 -7.92 1.92 -10.94
N TRP A 201 -7.01 2.79 -11.34
CA TRP A 201 -7.29 3.89 -12.28
C TRP A 201 -7.76 3.41 -13.67
N PHE A 202 -7.35 2.21 -14.08
CA PHE A 202 -7.63 1.66 -15.41
C PHE A 202 -8.84 0.73 -15.42
N ASN A 203 -9.67 0.74 -14.37
CA ASN A 203 -10.95 0.07 -14.37
C ASN A 203 -11.84 0.54 -15.52
N ALA A 204 -12.57 -0.40 -16.14
CA ALA A 204 -13.57 -0.05 -17.15
C ALA A 204 -14.58 0.94 -16.59
N VAL A 205 -14.80 2.04 -17.31
CA VAL A 205 -15.86 3.02 -17.03
C VAL A 205 -16.75 3.18 -18.25
N LYS A 206 -17.98 3.67 -18.05
CA LYS A 206 -18.87 3.95 -19.19
C LYS A 206 -18.18 4.91 -20.17
N PRO A 207 -18.24 4.69 -21.50
CA PRO A 207 -17.61 5.57 -22.49
C PRO A 207 -18.06 7.02 -22.40
N ASN A 208 -19.28 7.26 -21.88
CA ASN A 208 -19.86 8.58 -21.67
C ASN A 208 -19.74 9.09 -20.21
N MET A 209 -18.96 8.41 -19.35
CA MET A 209 -18.75 8.87 -17.97
C MET A 209 -18.13 10.26 -17.97
N LYS A 210 -18.74 11.19 -17.25
CA LYS A 210 -18.32 12.60 -17.21
C LYS A 210 -16.97 12.78 -16.54
N TYR A 211 -16.31 13.87 -16.83
CA TYR A 211 -15.20 14.39 -16.03
C TYR A 211 -15.71 15.02 -14.73
N SER A 212 -14.90 15.11 -13.72
CA SER A 212 -15.25 15.75 -12.45
C SER A 212 -14.22 16.82 -12.07
N LYS A 213 -14.71 18.02 -11.75
CA LYS A 213 -13.91 19.16 -11.28
C LYS A 213 -13.92 19.29 -9.75
N VAL A 214 -14.55 18.36 -9.03
CA VAL A 214 -14.61 18.33 -7.57
C VAL A 214 -13.80 17.17 -7.01
N SER A 215 -13.18 17.37 -5.85
CA SER A 215 -12.30 16.38 -5.21
C SER A 215 -13.03 15.06 -4.91
N SER A 216 -14.29 15.12 -4.48
CA SER A 216 -15.09 13.91 -4.23
C SER A 216 -15.35 13.06 -5.48
N GLY A 217 -15.10 13.60 -6.67
CA GLY A 217 -15.32 12.88 -7.92
C GLY A 217 -16.78 12.63 -8.22
N ILE A 218 -17.06 11.55 -8.94
CA ILE A 218 -18.41 11.05 -9.21
C ILE A 218 -18.75 10.01 -8.16
N LEU A 219 -19.65 10.33 -7.24
CA LEU A 219 -19.98 9.50 -6.08
C LEU A 219 -20.63 8.16 -6.45
N LYS A 220 -21.36 8.10 -7.56
CA LYS A 220 -22.07 6.91 -8.01
C LYS A 220 -22.03 6.78 -9.52
N TYR A 221 -21.59 5.64 -10.00
CA TYR A 221 -21.45 5.32 -11.42
C TYR A 221 -21.64 3.83 -11.66
N PRO A 222 -22.06 3.40 -12.86
CA PRO A 222 -22.09 1.99 -13.22
C PRO A 222 -20.68 1.39 -13.22
N SER A 223 -20.52 0.27 -12.54
CA SER A 223 -19.24 -0.46 -12.44
C SER A 223 -19.43 -1.92 -12.87
N ALA A 224 -18.32 -2.56 -13.25
CA ALA A 224 -18.36 -3.86 -13.92
C ALA A 224 -17.68 -4.99 -13.13
N GLY A 225 -17.23 -4.72 -11.91
CA GLY A 225 -16.63 -5.71 -11.00
C GLY A 225 -17.66 -6.59 -10.29
N PRO A 226 -17.22 -7.40 -9.32
CA PRO A 226 -18.09 -8.28 -8.52
C PRO A 226 -19.21 -7.56 -7.78
N TYR A 227 -18.94 -6.31 -7.37
CA TYR A 227 -19.88 -5.42 -6.70
C TYR A 227 -19.99 -4.09 -7.46
N TYR A 228 -20.96 -3.29 -7.07
CA TYR A 228 -21.12 -1.90 -7.50
C TYR A 228 -21.48 -1.01 -6.32
N ILE A 229 -21.17 0.28 -6.41
CA ILE A 229 -21.50 1.28 -5.39
C ILE A 229 -22.99 1.59 -5.49
N ALA A 230 -23.77 1.09 -4.54
CA ALA A 230 -25.21 1.37 -4.44
C ALA A 230 -25.47 2.70 -3.72
N THR A 231 -24.71 2.98 -2.66
CA THR A 231 -24.75 4.24 -1.90
C THR A 231 -23.33 4.68 -1.61
N ASN A 232 -23.06 5.98 -1.70
CA ASN A 232 -21.83 6.61 -1.25
C ASN A 232 -22.20 7.93 -0.58
N GLU A 233 -22.12 7.93 0.75
CA GLU A 233 -22.26 9.11 1.62
C GLU A 233 -20.88 9.41 2.19
N PRO A 234 -20.14 10.37 1.61
CA PRO A 234 -18.76 10.66 2.03
C PRO A 234 -18.64 10.90 3.53
N GLY A 235 -17.63 10.26 4.15
CA GLY A 235 -17.37 10.33 5.59
C GLY A 235 -18.38 9.57 6.48
N ARG A 236 -19.37 8.89 5.92
CA ARG A 236 -20.40 8.16 6.68
C ARG A 236 -20.50 6.70 6.28
N THR A 237 -21.06 6.42 5.11
CA THR A 237 -21.38 5.04 4.73
C THR A 237 -21.22 4.81 3.24
N VAL A 238 -20.61 3.70 2.88
CA VAL A 238 -20.57 3.17 1.52
C VAL A 238 -21.29 1.83 1.51
N VAL A 239 -22.25 1.65 0.60
CA VAL A 239 -22.96 0.39 0.42
C VAL A 239 -22.61 -0.19 -0.95
N LEU A 240 -22.06 -1.39 -0.95
CA LEU A 240 -21.77 -2.15 -2.16
C LEU A 240 -22.80 -3.28 -2.30
N LYS A 241 -23.33 -3.47 -3.51
CA LYS A 241 -24.24 -4.59 -3.82
C LYS A 241 -23.63 -5.48 -4.88
N ARG A 242 -23.91 -6.79 -4.78
CA ARG A 242 -23.43 -7.78 -5.74
C ARG A 242 -23.88 -7.44 -7.16
N ASN A 243 -22.95 -7.45 -8.10
CA ASN A 243 -23.25 -7.28 -9.52
C ASN A 243 -23.67 -8.61 -10.13
N LYS A 244 -24.95 -8.74 -10.49
CA LYS A 244 -25.50 -9.97 -11.11
C LYS A 244 -24.91 -10.29 -12.49
N PHE A 245 -24.30 -9.31 -13.15
CA PHE A 245 -23.70 -9.47 -14.47
C PHE A 245 -22.20 -9.83 -14.42
N TYR A 246 -21.59 -9.83 -13.22
CA TYR A 246 -20.20 -10.23 -13.09
C TYR A 246 -20.08 -11.78 -13.02
N HIS A 247 -19.33 -12.33 -13.95
CA HIS A 247 -19.03 -13.77 -14.03
C HIS A 247 -17.52 -14.04 -14.11
N GLY A 248 -16.71 -13.08 -13.61
CA GLY A 248 -15.25 -13.18 -13.59
C GLY A 248 -14.71 -14.06 -12.44
N PRO A 249 -13.39 -14.16 -12.32
CA PRO A 249 -12.74 -15.08 -11.38
C PRO A 249 -12.74 -14.62 -9.92
N ARG A 250 -13.04 -13.34 -9.64
CA ARG A 250 -13.07 -12.83 -8.26
C ARG A 250 -14.34 -13.24 -7.55
N LEU A 251 -14.22 -13.56 -6.25
CA LEU A 251 -15.36 -13.99 -5.44
C LEU A 251 -16.30 -12.81 -5.11
N ALA A 252 -17.59 -13.13 -5.00
CA ALA A 252 -18.65 -12.21 -4.60
C ALA A 252 -19.61 -12.97 -3.66
N ASN A 253 -19.15 -13.32 -2.46
CA ASN A 253 -19.92 -14.15 -1.53
C ASN A 253 -21.05 -13.40 -0.82
N PRO A 254 -20.86 -12.25 -0.14
CA PRO A 254 -21.95 -11.46 0.41
C PRO A 254 -22.87 -10.91 -0.69
N ASN A 255 -24.16 -10.73 -0.38
CA ASN A 255 -25.08 -10.00 -1.26
C ASN A 255 -24.82 -8.50 -1.23
N GLU A 256 -24.41 -8.03 -0.06
CA GLU A 256 -24.20 -6.62 0.24
C GLU A 256 -23.00 -6.45 1.18
N ILE A 257 -22.27 -5.36 1.05
CA ILE A 257 -21.21 -4.94 1.95
C ILE A 257 -21.54 -3.52 2.39
N VAL A 258 -21.68 -3.31 3.70
CA VAL A 258 -21.90 -2.00 4.31
C VAL A 258 -20.62 -1.57 4.99
N ILE A 259 -20.04 -0.47 4.55
CA ILE A 259 -18.80 0.08 5.10
C ILE A 259 -19.14 1.38 5.83
N ASN A 260 -18.98 1.39 7.14
CA ASN A 260 -19.19 2.57 7.97
C ASN A 260 -17.85 3.24 8.30
N SER A 261 -17.77 4.54 8.10
CA SER A 261 -16.57 5.33 8.37
C SER A 261 -16.52 5.75 9.85
N PHE A 262 -15.35 5.56 10.46
CA PHE A 262 -15.05 5.98 11.83
C PHE A 262 -13.76 6.82 11.84
N PRO A 263 -13.75 7.99 11.21
CA PRO A 263 -12.52 8.70 10.84
C PRO A 263 -11.65 9.15 12.02
N ASN A 264 -12.18 9.13 13.24
CA ASN A 264 -11.47 9.62 14.45
C ASN A 264 -11.38 8.56 15.56
N SER A 265 -11.54 7.28 15.26
CA SER A 265 -11.70 6.25 16.31
C SER A 265 -10.43 5.49 16.69
N ASN A 266 -9.31 5.68 16.02
CA ASN A 266 -8.09 4.87 16.18
C ASN A 266 -8.32 3.34 16.21
N GLY A 267 -9.45 2.87 15.67
CA GLY A 267 -9.86 1.46 15.68
C GLY A 267 -10.53 0.96 16.96
N GLU A 268 -10.44 1.66 18.09
CA GLU A 268 -11.02 1.22 19.37
C GLU A 268 -12.54 1.01 19.29
N SER A 269 -13.25 1.98 18.71
CA SER A 269 -14.71 1.89 18.53
C SER A 269 -15.11 0.74 17.61
N ALA A 270 -14.31 0.47 16.58
CA ALA A 270 -14.53 -0.63 15.64
C ALA A 270 -14.29 -1.98 16.32
N LEU A 271 -13.19 -2.13 17.05
CA LEU A 271 -12.89 -3.36 17.79
C LEU A 271 -14.00 -3.70 18.80
N LEU A 272 -14.49 -2.70 19.56
CA LEU A 272 -15.58 -2.89 20.52
C LEU A 272 -16.88 -3.35 19.84
N GLN A 273 -17.19 -2.84 18.64
CA GLN A 273 -18.35 -3.27 17.88
C GLN A 273 -18.19 -4.69 17.31
N ILE A 274 -16.96 -5.06 16.90
CA ILE A 274 -16.65 -6.45 16.51
C ILE A 274 -16.85 -7.40 17.70
N GLU A 275 -16.35 -7.03 18.89
CA GLU A 275 -16.53 -7.83 20.12
C GLU A 275 -18.01 -8.00 20.48
N LYS A 276 -18.87 -7.05 20.12
CA LYS A 276 -20.33 -7.10 20.29
C LYS A 276 -21.08 -7.75 19.13
N ASN A 277 -20.39 -8.32 18.14
CA ASN A 277 -20.98 -8.87 16.90
C ASN A 277 -21.84 -7.86 16.10
N GLN A 278 -21.49 -6.58 16.13
CA GLN A 278 -22.14 -5.52 15.36
C GLN A 278 -21.40 -5.22 14.04
N LEU A 279 -20.13 -5.57 13.98
CA LEU A 279 -19.27 -5.50 12.80
C LEU A 279 -18.56 -6.84 12.59
N ASP A 280 -18.26 -7.15 11.35
CA ASP A 280 -17.57 -8.36 10.93
C ASP A 280 -16.05 -8.13 10.73
N PHE A 281 -15.65 -6.93 10.36
CA PHE A 281 -14.26 -6.61 10.00
C PHE A 281 -13.97 -5.11 10.12
N ASP A 282 -12.72 -4.76 10.43
CA ASP A 282 -12.21 -3.38 10.36
C ASP A 282 -11.06 -3.29 9.34
N MET A 283 -11.19 -2.38 8.36
CA MET A 283 -10.16 -2.08 7.37
C MET A 283 -8.98 -1.31 7.97
N GLY A 284 -9.21 -0.58 9.07
CA GLY A 284 -8.17 0.21 9.75
C GLY A 284 -7.22 -0.62 10.60
N GLY A 285 -7.60 -1.85 10.91
CA GLY A 285 -6.80 -2.77 11.71
C GLY A 285 -6.99 -2.60 13.23
N ILE A 286 -6.20 -3.35 13.98
CA ILE A 286 -6.31 -3.45 15.44
C ILE A 286 -5.33 -2.45 16.07
N PRO A 287 -5.77 -1.65 17.07
CA PRO A 287 -4.87 -0.79 17.84
C PRO A 287 -3.71 -1.59 18.44
N ALA A 288 -2.50 -1.02 18.42
CA ALA A 288 -1.29 -1.73 18.87
C ALA A 288 -1.41 -2.27 20.31
N ASP A 289 -2.05 -1.51 21.19
CA ASP A 289 -2.24 -1.84 22.59
C ASP A 289 -3.24 -3.01 22.81
N ASP A 290 -4.18 -3.21 21.87
CA ASP A 290 -5.18 -4.27 21.91
C ASP A 290 -4.73 -5.59 21.29
N VAL A 291 -3.62 -5.59 20.55
CA VAL A 291 -3.15 -6.77 19.78
C VAL A 291 -2.99 -8.01 20.69
N ALA A 292 -2.41 -7.85 21.88
CA ALA A 292 -2.22 -8.96 22.80
C ALA A 292 -3.56 -9.53 23.33
N LYS A 293 -4.53 -8.67 23.64
CA LYS A 293 -5.89 -9.03 24.03
C LYS A 293 -6.61 -9.78 22.92
N VAL A 294 -6.53 -9.26 21.70
CA VAL A 294 -7.15 -9.87 20.51
C VAL A 294 -6.55 -11.24 20.22
N ALA A 295 -5.22 -11.38 20.27
CA ALA A 295 -4.56 -12.68 20.09
C ALA A 295 -4.98 -13.71 21.14
N LYS A 296 -5.18 -13.30 22.39
CA LYS A 296 -5.68 -14.17 23.47
C LYS A 296 -7.14 -14.58 23.27
N THR A 297 -7.99 -13.67 22.79
CA THR A 297 -9.44 -13.88 22.66
C THR A 297 -9.80 -14.64 21.40
N TYR A 298 -9.18 -14.29 20.26
CA TYR A 298 -9.54 -14.77 18.93
C TYR A 298 -8.52 -15.72 18.30
N GLY A 299 -7.50 -16.12 19.06
CA GLY A 299 -6.43 -17.03 18.62
C GLY A 299 -5.18 -16.30 18.15
N ALA A 300 -4.06 -17.03 18.12
CA ALA A 300 -2.81 -16.50 17.58
C ALA A 300 -2.97 -16.09 16.10
N PRO A 301 -2.12 -15.20 15.57
CA PRO A 301 -2.22 -14.75 14.19
C PRO A 301 -2.36 -15.90 13.19
N ASN A 302 -3.40 -15.81 12.35
CA ASN A 302 -3.73 -16.78 11.30
C ASN A 302 -4.09 -18.20 11.78
N SER A 303 -4.36 -18.37 13.07
CA SER A 303 -4.84 -19.65 13.66
C SER A 303 -6.32 -19.64 14.02
N GLY A 304 -6.95 -18.48 14.07
CA GLY A 304 -8.35 -18.29 14.42
C GLY A 304 -8.97 -17.12 13.64
N GLN A 305 -9.69 -16.26 14.34
CA GLN A 305 -10.35 -15.08 13.76
C GLN A 305 -9.41 -13.86 13.66
N PHE A 306 -8.25 -13.90 14.30
CA PHE A 306 -7.23 -12.87 14.17
C PHE A 306 -6.32 -13.16 13.00
N HIS A 307 -6.29 -12.25 12.02
CA HIS A 307 -5.50 -12.40 10.81
C HIS A 307 -4.44 -11.30 10.72
N VAL A 308 -3.22 -11.69 10.37
CA VAL A 308 -2.11 -10.79 10.07
C VAL A 308 -1.60 -11.10 8.67
N GLY A 309 -1.61 -10.12 7.80
CA GLY A 309 -1.13 -10.21 6.43
C GLY A 309 -0.02 -9.19 6.16
N GLY A 310 0.98 -9.57 5.38
CA GLY A 310 1.99 -8.63 4.90
C GLY A 310 1.46 -7.82 3.71
N GLN A 311 1.73 -6.51 3.71
CA GLN A 311 1.52 -5.64 2.56
C GLN A 311 2.84 -5.44 1.81
N ALA A 312 2.77 -5.35 0.48
CA ALA A 312 3.92 -4.97 -0.35
C ALA A 312 4.09 -3.44 -0.31
N CYS A 313 4.29 -2.91 0.89
CA CYS A 313 4.35 -1.50 1.20
C CYS A 313 5.64 -1.16 1.95
N ILE A 314 6.13 0.05 1.80
CA ILE A 314 7.22 0.61 2.58
C ILE A 314 6.80 1.94 3.18
N ILE A 315 7.11 2.14 4.45
CA ILE A 315 7.06 3.44 5.11
C ILE A 315 8.45 4.07 5.00
N TRP A 316 8.54 5.30 4.56
CA TRP A 316 9.81 5.99 4.28
C TRP A 316 9.71 7.48 4.51
N GLU A 317 10.85 8.09 4.80
CA GLU A 317 11.01 9.54 4.89
C GLU A 317 11.63 10.09 3.61
N ALA A 318 11.03 11.15 3.05
CA ALA A 318 11.51 11.80 1.85
C ALA A 318 12.41 12.98 2.20
N PHE A 319 13.60 13.02 1.60
CA PHE A 319 14.49 14.18 1.72
C PHE A 319 14.27 15.17 0.58
N ASN A 320 14.13 16.47 0.93
CA ASN A 320 14.16 17.51 -0.07
C ASN A 320 15.60 17.76 -0.54
N ASN A 321 15.98 17.14 -1.63
CA ASN A 321 17.35 17.21 -2.17
C ASN A 321 17.72 18.58 -2.77
N ALA A 322 16.78 19.51 -2.87
CA ALA A 322 17.01 20.87 -3.37
C ALA A 322 17.26 21.91 -2.25
N LYS A 323 17.15 21.51 -0.98
CA LYS A 323 17.30 22.40 0.17
C LYS A 323 18.30 21.86 1.20
N ALA A 324 19.10 22.76 1.77
CA ALA A 324 19.96 22.44 2.91
C ALA A 324 19.11 22.04 4.13
N PRO A 325 19.59 21.09 4.95
CA PRO A 325 20.88 20.42 4.85
C PRO A 325 20.85 19.17 3.96
N THR A 326 19.69 18.76 3.43
CA THR A 326 19.50 17.51 2.72
C THR A 326 19.86 17.54 1.22
N ASP A 327 20.28 18.67 0.69
CA ASP A 327 20.97 18.81 -0.60
C ASP A 327 22.35 18.13 -0.58
N ASN A 328 23.00 18.04 0.59
CA ASN A 328 24.28 17.37 0.78
C ASN A 328 24.10 15.85 0.94
N VAL A 329 24.78 15.08 0.10
CA VAL A 329 24.68 13.61 0.11
C VAL A 329 25.24 12.99 1.39
N ASP A 330 26.28 13.58 2.02
CA ASP A 330 26.87 13.04 3.23
C ASP A 330 25.97 13.28 4.45
N VAL A 331 25.22 14.39 4.47
CA VAL A 331 24.13 14.59 5.44
C VAL A 331 23.06 13.51 5.26
N ARG A 332 22.57 13.25 4.04
CA ARG A 332 21.57 12.20 3.82
C ARG A 332 22.05 10.81 4.26
N LYS A 333 23.32 10.48 4.02
CA LYS A 333 23.93 9.22 4.52
C LYS A 333 24.02 9.22 6.05
N ALA A 334 24.40 10.33 6.66
CA ALA A 334 24.46 10.47 8.12
C ALA A 334 23.09 10.26 8.76
N LEU A 335 22.01 10.84 8.19
CA LEU A 335 20.63 10.62 8.61
C LEU A 335 20.27 9.13 8.57
N ASN A 336 20.60 8.45 7.48
CA ASN A 336 20.33 7.01 7.33
C ASN A 336 21.07 6.14 8.36
N TYR A 337 22.26 6.52 8.84
CA TYR A 337 22.94 5.84 9.93
C TYR A 337 22.44 6.24 11.31
N ALA A 338 21.92 7.46 11.48
CA ALA A 338 21.46 7.96 12.76
C ALA A 338 20.05 7.43 13.13
N ILE A 339 19.16 7.29 12.15
CA ILE A 339 17.78 6.88 12.39
C ILE A 339 17.67 5.37 12.53
N GLY A 340 17.19 4.90 13.67
CA GLY A 340 17.00 3.48 13.99
C GLY A 340 15.65 2.95 13.52
N ARG A 341 15.64 2.11 12.52
CA ARG A 341 14.44 1.53 11.92
C ARG A 341 13.70 0.56 12.84
N THR A 342 14.45 -0.31 13.53
CA THR A 342 13.86 -1.27 14.49
C THR A 342 13.12 -0.58 15.64
N PRO A 343 13.67 0.43 16.32
CA PRO A 343 12.92 1.16 17.33
C PRO A 343 11.64 1.81 16.80
N ILE A 344 11.65 2.36 15.59
CA ILE A 344 10.46 2.97 14.96
C ILE A 344 9.36 1.92 14.74
N ILE A 345 9.72 0.73 14.26
CA ILE A 345 8.76 -0.37 14.07
C ILE A 345 8.10 -0.76 15.40
N HIS A 346 8.82 -0.74 16.50
CA HIS A 346 8.26 -1.03 17.82
C HIS A 346 7.16 -0.04 18.25
N LEU A 347 7.20 1.22 17.76
CA LEU A 347 6.12 2.19 17.98
C LEU A 347 4.81 1.82 17.28
N LEU A 348 4.89 1.01 16.21
CA LEU A 348 3.73 0.52 15.45
C LEU A 348 3.13 -0.76 16.01
N GLY A 349 3.82 -1.43 16.92
CA GLY A 349 3.38 -2.68 17.51
C GLY A 349 3.98 -3.95 16.89
N PRO A 350 3.62 -5.13 17.42
CA PRO A 350 4.35 -6.38 17.17
C PRO A 350 4.24 -6.95 15.75
N TYR A 351 3.26 -6.48 14.95
CA TYR A 351 3.01 -6.98 13.59
C TYR A 351 3.18 -5.90 12.52
N ALA A 352 3.85 -4.81 12.86
CA ALA A 352 4.01 -3.65 11.97
C ALA A 352 4.89 -3.88 10.73
N GLY A 353 5.53 -5.04 10.63
CA GLY A 353 6.41 -5.38 9.50
C GLY A 353 7.86 -5.56 9.91
N ASN A 354 8.77 -5.37 8.95
CA ASN A 354 10.20 -5.55 9.16
C ASN A 354 10.97 -4.27 8.84
N PRO A 355 12.06 -3.97 9.55
CA PRO A 355 12.90 -2.83 9.22
C PRO A 355 13.53 -3.03 7.84
N SER A 356 13.58 -1.97 7.05
CA SER A 356 14.20 -1.98 5.72
C SER A 356 15.00 -0.70 5.49
N ASP A 357 16.14 -0.84 4.84
CA ASP A 357 16.96 0.26 4.34
C ASP A 357 17.08 0.23 2.81
N GLN A 358 16.09 -0.39 2.15
CA GLN A 358 15.96 -0.44 0.71
C GLN A 358 14.49 -0.26 0.28
N ILE A 359 14.28 0.20 -0.96
CA ILE A 359 12.95 0.53 -1.49
C ILE A 359 12.13 -0.72 -1.84
N LEU A 360 12.75 -1.75 -2.42
CA LEU A 360 12.04 -2.97 -2.76
C LEU A 360 11.82 -3.83 -1.52
N VAL A 361 10.56 -4.21 -1.29
CA VAL A 361 10.18 -5.11 -0.20
C VAL A 361 10.27 -6.57 -0.62
N ASN A 362 10.43 -7.46 0.36
CA ASN A 362 10.47 -8.89 0.12
C ASN A 362 9.17 -9.36 -0.59
N GLY A 363 9.34 -10.22 -1.60
CA GLY A 363 8.24 -10.74 -2.42
C GLY A 363 8.02 -9.99 -3.74
N LEU A 364 8.59 -8.80 -3.92
CA LEU A 364 8.51 -8.10 -5.20
C LEU A 364 9.60 -8.59 -6.17
N PRO A 365 9.29 -8.65 -7.49
CA PRO A 365 10.28 -8.94 -8.51
C PRO A 365 11.48 -7.99 -8.44
N GLY A 366 12.68 -8.53 -8.47
CA GLY A 366 13.92 -7.74 -8.38
C GLY A 366 14.43 -7.52 -6.95
N TYR A 367 13.66 -7.92 -5.92
CA TYR A 367 14.16 -7.85 -4.55
C TYR A 367 15.44 -8.69 -4.36
N LYS A 368 16.43 -8.09 -3.73
CA LYS A 368 17.64 -8.77 -3.25
C LYS A 368 17.86 -8.37 -1.80
N LYS A 369 18.08 -9.35 -0.92
CA LYS A 369 18.35 -9.06 0.49
C LYS A 369 19.74 -8.41 0.63
N PHE A 370 19.77 -7.17 1.08
CA PHE A 370 20.98 -6.46 1.49
C PHE A 370 20.64 -5.44 2.57
N SER A 371 21.65 -4.92 3.26
CA SER A 371 21.52 -3.81 4.20
C SER A 371 22.65 -2.83 3.97
N ALA A 372 22.31 -1.58 3.67
CA ALA A 372 23.27 -0.52 3.40
C ALA A 372 23.65 0.25 4.68
N TYR A 373 22.68 0.46 5.57
CA TYR A 373 22.82 1.34 6.74
C TYR A 373 22.60 0.63 8.07
N GLY A 374 21.97 -0.55 8.05
CA GLY A 374 21.57 -1.30 9.26
C GLY A 374 20.23 -0.83 9.82
N ASN A 375 19.78 -1.55 10.85
CA ASN A 375 18.45 -1.38 11.43
C ASN A 375 18.43 -0.62 12.76
N PHE A 376 19.61 -0.47 13.39
CA PHE A 376 19.80 0.27 14.63
C PHE A 376 20.64 1.53 14.40
N PRO A 377 20.50 2.57 15.25
CA PRO A 377 21.29 3.79 15.11
C PRO A 377 22.78 3.51 15.22
N ASN A 378 23.59 4.11 14.36
CA ASN A 378 25.05 4.13 14.45
C ASN A 378 25.54 5.58 14.41
N PHE A 379 25.45 6.26 15.55
CA PHE A 379 25.80 7.68 15.67
C PHE A 379 27.28 7.94 15.39
N ALA A 380 28.18 7.01 15.74
CA ALA A 380 29.61 7.16 15.44
C ALA A 380 29.85 7.20 13.94
N LYS A 381 29.25 6.27 13.20
CA LYS A 381 29.36 6.21 11.73
C LYS A 381 28.63 7.38 11.06
N ALA A 382 27.48 7.79 11.60
CA ALA A 382 26.75 8.95 11.12
C ALA A 382 27.61 10.23 11.23
N LYS A 383 28.26 10.47 12.37
CA LYS A 383 29.18 11.60 12.56
C LYS A 383 30.39 11.52 11.64
N ALA A 384 30.97 10.33 11.46
CA ALA A 384 32.14 10.14 10.61
C ALA A 384 31.81 10.43 9.13
N VAL A 385 30.64 9.97 8.64
CA VAL A 385 30.21 10.18 7.24
C VAL A 385 29.77 11.62 7.02
N GLY A 386 29.00 12.19 7.94
CA GLY A 386 28.51 13.57 7.82
C GLY A 386 29.60 14.62 8.03
N GLY A 387 30.61 14.31 8.86
CA GLY A 387 31.82 15.11 9.04
C GLY A 387 31.56 16.60 9.18
N ASN A 388 32.22 17.39 8.33
CA ASN A 388 32.06 18.84 8.30
C ASN A 388 30.70 19.31 7.80
N ALA A 389 29.98 18.47 7.02
CA ALA A 389 28.65 18.82 6.50
C ALA A 389 27.56 18.89 7.60
N LEU A 390 27.79 18.26 8.76
CA LEU A 390 26.92 18.40 9.93
C LEU A 390 27.25 19.65 10.76
N LYS A 391 28.50 20.16 10.68
CA LYS A 391 28.92 21.32 11.45
C LYS A 391 28.30 22.58 10.86
N GLY A 392 27.47 23.27 11.66
CA GLY A 392 26.79 24.48 11.21
C GLY A 392 25.69 24.25 10.18
N ALA A 393 25.28 22.99 9.98
CA ALA A 393 24.14 22.69 9.14
C ALA A 393 22.87 23.38 9.69
N PRO A 394 22.02 23.94 8.82
CA PRO A 394 20.74 24.50 9.26
C PRO A 394 19.84 23.42 9.85
N ALA A 395 18.90 23.84 10.69
CA ALA A 395 17.94 22.92 11.28
C ALA A 395 17.14 22.19 10.18
N LEU A 396 16.91 20.89 10.38
CA LEU A 396 16.06 20.08 9.54
C LEU A 396 14.60 20.21 10.01
N ASN A 397 13.69 20.47 9.09
CA ASN A 397 12.25 20.45 9.38
C ASN A 397 11.68 19.08 9.08
N ILE A 398 11.06 18.43 10.06
CA ILE A 398 10.38 17.14 9.97
C ILE A 398 8.89 17.42 9.89
N TYR A 399 8.31 17.27 8.71
CA TYR A 399 6.87 17.39 8.46
C TYR A 399 6.18 16.06 8.75
N TYR A 400 5.12 16.08 9.53
CA TYR A 400 4.38 14.85 9.88
C TYR A 400 2.89 15.10 10.05
N ASN A 401 2.09 14.07 9.78
CA ASN A 401 0.64 14.09 10.00
C ASN A 401 0.32 14.06 11.50
N GLN A 402 -0.11 15.19 12.07
CA GLN A 402 -0.43 15.33 13.49
C GLN A 402 -1.69 14.55 13.92
N ALA A 403 -2.56 14.16 12.99
CA ALA A 403 -3.73 13.32 13.29
C ALA A 403 -3.37 11.86 13.59
N SER A 404 -2.11 11.47 13.36
CA SER A 404 -1.59 10.13 13.64
C SER A 404 -0.67 10.16 14.87
N ASN A 405 -1.07 9.50 15.96
CA ASN A 405 -0.23 9.33 17.14
C ASN A 405 1.11 8.66 16.80
N PHE A 406 1.09 7.68 15.91
CA PHE A 406 2.31 7.03 15.44
C PHE A 406 3.25 8.05 14.78
N ARG A 407 2.78 8.87 13.84
CA ARG A 407 3.61 9.86 13.14
C ARG A 407 4.16 10.92 14.08
N THR A 408 3.39 11.31 15.09
CA THR A 408 3.85 12.23 16.14
C THR A 408 4.98 11.62 16.97
N ASN A 409 4.82 10.36 17.40
CA ASN A 409 5.85 9.66 18.17
C ASN A 409 7.11 9.38 17.34
N GLU A 410 6.95 8.99 16.06
CA GLU A 410 8.03 8.80 15.12
C GLU A 410 8.85 10.07 14.95
N ALA A 411 8.22 11.20 14.65
CA ALA A 411 8.91 12.49 14.46
C ALA A 411 9.66 12.94 15.73
N GLN A 412 9.08 12.76 16.92
CA GLN A 412 9.77 13.03 18.20
C GLN A 412 10.98 12.12 18.40
N PHE A 413 10.83 10.84 18.09
CA PHE A 413 11.92 9.86 18.19
C PHE A 413 13.05 10.21 17.23
N GLU A 414 12.75 10.54 15.99
CA GLU A 414 13.75 10.96 14.99
C GLU A 414 14.49 12.22 15.42
N LYS A 415 13.76 13.24 15.88
CA LYS A 415 14.36 14.47 16.43
C LYS A 415 15.38 14.16 17.53
N ALA A 416 15.04 13.26 18.46
CA ALA A 416 15.94 12.85 19.52
C ALA A 416 17.20 12.14 18.98
N GLN A 417 17.08 11.28 17.99
CA GLN A 417 18.20 10.60 17.36
C GLN A 417 19.13 11.57 16.59
N LEU A 418 18.56 12.55 15.90
CA LEU A 418 19.32 13.54 15.15
C LEU A 418 20.15 14.45 16.08
N ALA A 419 19.65 14.74 17.27
CA ALA A 419 20.42 15.48 18.29
C ALA A 419 21.74 14.78 18.67
N HIS A 420 21.79 13.45 18.67
CA HIS A 420 23.02 12.68 18.93
C HIS A 420 24.12 12.90 17.89
N ILE A 421 23.78 13.33 16.70
CA ILE A 421 24.76 13.67 15.66
C ILE A 421 25.01 15.16 15.52
N GLY A 422 24.45 15.98 16.43
CA GLY A 422 24.63 17.43 16.45
C GLY A 422 23.74 18.17 15.45
N LEU A 423 22.70 17.51 14.88
CA LEU A 423 21.77 18.15 13.97
C LEU A 423 20.50 18.55 14.71
N THR A 424 20.15 19.83 14.63
CA THR A 424 18.87 20.34 15.16
C THR A 424 17.73 19.96 14.24
N ALA A 425 16.61 19.49 14.79
CA ALA A 425 15.39 19.23 14.05
C ALA A 425 14.19 19.98 14.65
N ASN A 426 13.42 20.63 13.79
CA ASN A 426 12.13 21.24 14.10
C ASN A 426 11.02 20.28 13.71
N LEU A 427 9.98 20.18 14.53
CA LEU A 427 8.80 19.39 14.24
C LEU A 427 7.73 20.29 13.64
N GLU A 428 7.29 19.97 12.43
CA GLU A 428 6.32 20.73 11.65
C GLU A 428 5.05 19.90 11.49
N PRO A 429 4.10 20.01 12.44
CA PRO A 429 2.84 19.28 12.34
C PRO A 429 2.01 19.83 11.16
N SER A 430 1.43 18.93 10.39
CA SER A 430 0.59 19.26 9.24
C SER A 430 -0.65 18.36 9.20
N ASN A 431 -1.66 18.78 8.46
CA ASN A 431 -2.83 17.97 8.21
C ASN A 431 -2.60 17.13 6.94
N PRO A 432 -3.33 16.00 6.77
CA PRO A 432 -3.19 15.15 5.58
C PRO A 432 -3.41 15.86 4.23
N THR A 433 -4.10 17.01 4.25
CA THR A 433 -4.41 17.83 3.06
C THR A 433 -3.31 18.83 2.69
N ASP A 434 -2.24 18.92 3.48
CA ASP A 434 -1.18 19.93 3.33
C ASP A 434 0.03 19.41 2.53
N TYR A 435 -0.02 18.16 2.04
CA TYR A 435 1.04 17.47 1.27
C TYR A 435 0.78 17.45 -0.22
#